data_4b0fe1b49858607123b3e5f5232bd141
#
_entry.id   4b0fe1b49858607123b3e5f5232bd141
#
_cell.length_a   1.000
_cell.length_b   1.000
_cell.length_c   1.000
_cell.angle_alpha   90.00
_cell.angle_beta   90.00
_cell.angle_gamma   90.00
#
_symmetry.space_group_name_H-M   'P 1'
#
loop_
_entity.id
_entity.type
_entity.pdbx_description
1 polymer ?
#
loop_
_entity_poly.entity_id
_entity_poly.type
_entity_poly.pdbx_seq_one_letter_code
_entity_poly.pdbx_strand_id
1 'polypeptide(L)'
;MLLTWLFGTNLIWYHLTIFLFRWLSACLVWWSLNLIWEKKWLANAIAAILFLVYPGFLQQPISLPYSHHISHMALFFFSIWGMLVSLHNPKKFWWLILLSVLSALVVNFSLEYFTPLEFLRPLLILLFMRIKTPNKKFSIQKLFIAWLPYLAGLAFFLFWRIFIFKFPTYSPKLLDQFSSTTEMQSIQTFNTFLKSLETVSFTAWSKVFHFPTISEFGTAATYLYFVLISISAIVLWVFLWHLGKKHLEEKQDKINDQRQYSISLILIGAISILLPALMYWILKLPILVEFAWDRLNLSFIFGVSIMITGLVDLIKKATWLKASLVVILVSLAIGFHFQNGMAFKRDWETFQNFFWQLTWRAPNLEKGTVILTTDFPLRFYSDNSLTAPLNWTYDAENRTSQLHFLFYYTDVRLKSQRLDSLSKNQPIQQPFRSFYFEGNTNQSLVVRYAPPGCLQVLDQEYANSGILPNLTQLEADAIPLSNLSQIITDSDSSKMPPTDLLGEEPLHSWCYYFEKADLARQRKDWKSILQLAEEAKGKNLWPRNSSDWLPFIEAYIRSADFENAKSLIDDSLKDEKYFPGICYSLIRISKDTELSGQIKEQIRQLEADYNCQH
;
A
#
# COMPACT_ATOMS: atom_id res chain seq x y z
N MET A 1 2.83 -7.36 17.72
CA MET A 1 3.38 -8.42 18.59
C MET A 1 2.39 -9.55 18.89
N LEU A 2 1.20 -9.33 19.51
CA LEU A 2 0.27 -10.43 19.81
C LEU A 2 -0.14 -11.23 18.58
N LEU A 3 -0.56 -10.58 17.52
CA LEU A 3 -0.99 -11.25 16.27
C LEU A 3 0.18 -11.97 15.58
N THR A 4 1.39 -11.39 15.61
CA THR A 4 2.58 -12.03 15.04
C THR A 4 3.01 -13.26 15.84
N TRP A 5 2.79 -13.23 17.17
CA TRP A 5 3.01 -14.39 18.01
C TRP A 5 1.99 -15.52 17.73
N LEU A 6 0.72 -15.15 17.46
CA LEU A 6 -0.36 -16.12 17.20
C LEU A 6 -0.28 -16.72 15.79
N PHE A 7 0.02 -15.92 14.77
CA PHE A 7 -0.15 -16.29 13.35
C PHE A 7 1.17 -16.50 12.61
N GLY A 8 2.30 -16.11 13.23
CA GLY A 8 3.62 -16.23 12.59
C GLY A 8 3.65 -15.54 11.23
N THR A 9 4.08 -16.26 10.20
CA THR A 9 4.20 -15.80 8.80
C THR A 9 2.94 -16.07 7.95
N ASN A 10 1.90 -16.70 8.50
CA ASN A 10 0.71 -17.05 7.74
C ASN A 10 -0.20 -15.83 7.49
N LEU A 11 -0.11 -15.25 6.30
CA LEU A 11 -0.79 -14.02 5.91
C LEU A 11 -2.33 -14.14 5.89
N ILE A 12 -2.88 -15.34 5.68
CA ILE A 12 -4.34 -15.55 5.61
C ILE A 12 -5.02 -15.13 6.91
N TRP A 13 -4.43 -15.45 8.05
CA TRP A 13 -5.00 -15.09 9.35
C TRP A 13 -5.03 -13.59 9.60
N TYR A 14 -4.05 -12.83 9.07
CA TYR A 14 -4.08 -11.37 9.15
C TYR A 14 -5.19 -10.78 8.28
N HIS A 15 -5.42 -11.31 7.08
CA HIS A 15 -6.53 -10.90 6.21
C HIS A 15 -7.88 -11.20 6.84
N LEU A 16 -8.06 -12.39 7.41
CA LEU A 16 -9.29 -12.76 8.13
C LEU A 16 -9.51 -11.85 9.35
N THR A 17 -8.47 -11.57 10.11
CA THR A 17 -8.53 -10.68 11.28
C THR A 17 -8.99 -9.27 10.88
N ILE A 18 -8.39 -8.68 9.85
CA ILE A 18 -8.76 -7.35 9.37
C ILE A 18 -10.21 -7.31 8.89
N PHE A 19 -10.62 -8.34 8.15
CA PHE A 19 -12.01 -8.47 7.68
C PHE A 19 -13.01 -8.57 8.83
N LEU A 20 -12.75 -9.45 9.79
CA LEU A 20 -13.63 -9.67 10.95
C LEU A 20 -13.75 -8.40 11.82
N PHE A 21 -12.63 -7.73 12.12
CA PHE A 21 -12.68 -6.51 12.92
C PHE A 21 -13.34 -5.33 12.20
N ARG A 22 -13.19 -5.22 10.88
CA ARG A 22 -13.89 -4.20 10.10
C ARG A 22 -15.39 -4.47 10.07
N TRP A 23 -15.79 -5.72 9.85
CA TRP A 23 -17.18 -6.15 9.94
C TRP A 23 -17.77 -5.93 11.35
N LEU A 24 -17.04 -6.33 12.40
CA LEU A 24 -17.44 -6.11 13.79
C LEU A 24 -17.62 -4.62 14.09
N SER A 25 -16.73 -3.75 13.58
CA SER A 25 -16.87 -2.30 13.74
C SER A 25 -18.19 -1.79 13.14
N ALA A 26 -18.57 -2.27 11.96
CA ALA A 26 -19.85 -1.91 11.33
C ALA A 26 -21.04 -2.41 12.14
N CYS A 27 -20.98 -3.62 12.68
CA CYS A 27 -22.00 -4.16 13.58
C CYS A 27 -22.14 -3.31 14.87
N LEU A 28 -21.01 -2.91 15.46
CA LEU A 28 -21.00 -2.06 16.66
C LEU A 28 -21.57 -0.67 16.40
N VAL A 29 -21.29 -0.10 15.23
CA VAL A 29 -21.92 1.14 14.77
C VAL A 29 -23.44 0.95 14.65
N TRP A 30 -23.88 -0.10 13.95
CA TRP A 30 -25.30 -0.41 13.80
C TRP A 30 -26.01 -0.60 15.14
N TRP A 31 -25.44 -1.39 16.04
CA TRP A 31 -26.00 -1.61 17.38
C TRP A 31 -26.05 -0.32 18.20
N SER A 32 -25.00 0.51 18.12
CA SER A 32 -24.96 1.81 18.81
C SER A 32 -26.06 2.76 18.32
N LEU A 33 -26.25 2.85 17.01
CA LEU A 33 -27.32 3.67 16.42
C LEU A 33 -28.71 3.12 16.78
N ASN A 34 -28.89 1.81 16.81
CA ASN A 34 -30.16 1.19 17.21
C ASN A 34 -30.49 1.40 18.70
N LEU A 35 -29.51 1.48 19.59
CA LEU A 35 -29.74 1.85 20.98
C LEU A 35 -30.32 3.27 21.12
N ILE A 36 -29.92 4.18 20.23
CA ILE A 36 -30.42 5.56 20.22
C ILE A 36 -31.75 5.65 19.46
N TRP A 37 -31.81 5.10 18.22
CA TRP A 37 -32.95 5.20 17.29
C TRP A 37 -33.48 3.82 16.89
N GLU A 38 -34.11 3.13 17.81
CA GLU A 38 -34.59 1.76 17.64
C GLU A 38 -35.54 1.59 16.43
N LYS A 39 -36.45 2.58 16.25
CA LYS A 39 -37.43 2.56 15.15
C LYS A 39 -36.85 2.81 13.77
N LYS A 40 -35.57 3.23 13.68
CA LYS A 40 -34.87 3.57 12.41
C LYS A 40 -33.84 2.51 12.02
N TRP A 41 -34.05 1.25 12.40
CA TRP A 41 -33.09 0.15 12.25
C TRP A 41 -32.58 -0.03 10.81
N LEU A 42 -33.43 0.20 9.77
CA LEU A 42 -33.03 0.08 8.35
C LEU A 42 -32.07 1.21 7.93
N ALA A 43 -32.38 2.46 8.31
CA ALA A 43 -31.50 3.58 8.03
C ALA A 43 -30.17 3.45 8.81
N ASN A 44 -30.22 2.95 10.04
CA ASN A 44 -29.04 2.62 10.84
C ASN A 44 -28.20 1.51 10.18
N ALA A 45 -28.85 0.50 9.56
CA ALA A 45 -28.15 -0.54 8.80
C ALA A 45 -27.49 0.02 7.54
N ILE A 46 -28.14 0.95 6.83
CA ILE A 46 -27.55 1.64 5.68
C ILE A 46 -26.30 2.43 6.12
N ALA A 47 -26.35 3.13 7.26
CA ALA A 47 -25.18 3.83 7.80
C ALA A 47 -24.01 2.87 8.08
N ALA A 48 -24.29 1.71 8.66
CA ALA A 48 -23.29 0.69 8.93
C ALA A 48 -22.73 0.03 7.65
N ILE A 49 -23.55 -0.16 6.61
CA ILE A 49 -23.10 -0.67 5.32
C ILE A 49 -22.19 0.37 4.63
N LEU A 50 -22.57 1.65 4.60
CA LEU A 50 -21.74 2.72 4.06
C LEU A 50 -20.42 2.86 4.84
N PHE A 51 -20.46 2.66 6.17
CA PHE A 51 -19.25 2.59 6.99
C PHE A 51 -18.35 1.42 6.58
N LEU A 52 -18.93 0.24 6.36
CA LEU A 52 -18.18 -0.95 5.98
C LEU A 52 -17.46 -0.79 4.65
N VAL A 53 -18.11 -0.19 3.66
CA VAL A 53 -17.60 -0.05 2.29
C VAL A 53 -16.95 1.30 1.99
N TYR A 54 -16.71 2.15 2.99
CA TYR A 54 -16.11 3.46 2.80
C TYR A 54 -14.81 3.39 1.97
N PRO A 55 -14.70 4.14 0.86
CA PRO A 55 -13.61 3.97 -0.11
C PRO A 55 -12.33 4.78 0.21
N GLY A 56 -12.31 5.51 1.31
CA GLY A 56 -11.19 6.39 1.66
C GLY A 56 -9.99 5.70 2.33
N PHE A 57 -10.05 4.38 2.59
CA PHE A 57 -8.96 3.59 3.15
C PHE A 57 -8.58 2.44 2.22
N LEU A 58 -7.41 2.53 1.59
CA LEU A 58 -6.95 1.63 0.52
C LEU A 58 -5.99 0.54 1.02
N GLN A 59 -5.43 0.70 2.22
CA GLN A 59 -4.35 -0.15 2.74
C GLN A 59 -4.85 -1.43 3.43
N GLN A 60 -6.12 -1.76 3.31
CA GLN A 60 -6.66 -3.00 3.89
C GLN A 60 -5.95 -4.26 3.38
N PRO A 61 -5.54 -4.38 2.09
CA PRO A 61 -4.79 -5.53 1.61
C PRO A 61 -3.40 -5.68 2.25
N ILE A 62 -2.82 -4.62 2.83
CA ILE A 62 -1.59 -4.70 3.61
C ILE A 62 -1.93 -5.14 5.04
N SER A 63 -2.34 -6.39 5.19
CA SER A 63 -3.03 -6.88 6.39
C SER A 63 -2.18 -6.88 7.65
N LEU A 64 -0.89 -7.20 7.58
CA LEU A 64 -0.02 -7.34 8.75
C LEU A 64 0.12 -6.03 9.54
N PRO A 65 0.56 -4.88 8.97
CA PRO A 65 0.65 -3.62 9.71
C PRO A 65 -0.71 -2.99 10.01
N TYR A 66 -1.74 -3.20 9.16
CA TYR A 66 -3.04 -2.54 9.34
C TYR A 66 -4.05 -3.35 10.15
N SER A 67 -3.78 -4.60 10.48
CA SER A 67 -4.61 -5.38 11.40
C SER A 67 -4.79 -4.69 12.76
N HIS A 68 -3.75 -4.05 13.29
CA HIS A 68 -3.86 -3.30 14.54
C HIS A 68 -4.70 -2.02 14.40
N HIS A 69 -4.65 -1.30 13.27
CA HIS A 69 -5.48 -0.11 13.05
C HIS A 69 -6.96 -0.46 13.05
N ILE A 70 -7.33 -1.52 12.35
CA ILE A 70 -8.72 -1.96 12.25
C ILE A 70 -9.21 -2.60 13.55
N SER A 71 -8.36 -3.33 14.29
CA SER A 71 -8.73 -3.84 15.62
C SER A 71 -8.96 -2.71 16.63
N HIS A 72 -8.15 -1.63 16.58
CA HIS A 72 -8.37 -0.45 17.43
C HIS A 72 -9.64 0.31 17.04
N MET A 73 -9.98 0.37 15.74
CA MET A 73 -11.29 0.88 15.31
C MET A 73 -12.44 0.08 15.91
N ALA A 74 -12.35 -1.25 15.91
CA ALA A 74 -13.36 -2.10 16.55
C ALA A 74 -13.44 -1.88 18.07
N LEU A 75 -12.31 -1.75 18.75
CA LEU A 75 -12.25 -1.43 20.18
C LEU A 75 -12.86 -0.06 20.50
N PHE A 76 -12.63 0.95 19.65
CA PHE A 76 -13.22 2.27 19.79
C PHE A 76 -14.75 2.19 19.72
N PHE A 77 -15.30 1.54 18.68
CA PHE A 77 -16.76 1.39 18.55
C PHE A 77 -17.36 0.44 19.59
N PHE A 78 -16.61 -0.57 20.04
CA PHE A 78 -17.00 -1.37 21.20
C PHE A 78 -17.12 -0.51 22.48
N SER A 79 -16.19 0.41 22.68
CA SER A 79 -16.25 1.36 23.79
C SER A 79 -17.48 2.28 23.70
N ILE A 80 -17.84 2.79 22.51
CA ILE A 80 -19.06 3.58 22.31
C ILE A 80 -20.31 2.73 22.59
N TRP A 81 -20.38 1.53 22.03
CA TRP A 81 -21.50 0.61 22.23
C TRP A 81 -21.67 0.21 23.71
N GLY A 82 -20.56 -0.18 24.37
CA GLY A 82 -20.58 -0.56 25.79
C GLY A 82 -21.04 0.58 26.71
N MET A 83 -20.63 1.82 26.40
CA MET A 83 -21.12 3.03 27.07
C MET A 83 -22.65 3.16 26.93
N LEU A 84 -23.19 3.04 25.73
CA LEU A 84 -24.61 3.20 25.46
C LEU A 84 -25.46 2.07 26.10
N VAL A 85 -24.97 0.82 26.05
CA VAL A 85 -25.62 -0.33 26.70
C VAL A 85 -25.67 -0.16 28.22
N SER A 86 -24.58 0.29 28.82
CA SER A 86 -24.55 0.53 30.28
C SER A 86 -25.46 1.67 30.71
N LEU A 87 -25.63 2.69 29.86
CA LEU A 87 -26.60 3.76 30.09
C LEU A 87 -28.06 3.29 29.91
N HIS A 88 -28.29 2.34 28.99
CA HIS A 88 -29.62 1.78 28.75
C HIS A 88 -30.13 0.95 29.95
N ASN A 89 -29.24 0.14 30.54
CA ASN A 89 -29.59 -0.70 31.69
C ASN A 89 -28.44 -0.74 32.72
N PRO A 90 -28.27 0.31 33.52
CA PRO A 90 -27.11 0.47 34.40
C PRO A 90 -27.02 -0.59 35.50
N LYS A 91 -28.14 -1.14 35.99
CA LYS A 91 -28.14 -2.18 37.02
C LYS A 91 -27.56 -3.51 36.52
N LYS A 92 -27.83 -3.85 35.25
CA LYS A 92 -27.40 -5.13 34.65
C LYS A 92 -26.01 -5.06 34.03
N PHE A 93 -25.64 -3.92 33.42
CA PHE A 93 -24.47 -3.78 32.59
C PHE A 93 -23.41 -2.78 33.13
N TRP A 94 -23.39 -2.56 34.45
CA TRP A 94 -22.45 -1.64 35.09
C TRP A 94 -20.97 -1.98 34.78
N TRP A 95 -20.64 -3.27 34.66
CA TRP A 95 -19.33 -3.77 34.34
C TRP A 95 -18.84 -3.40 32.92
N LEU A 96 -19.80 -3.15 31.99
CA LEU A 96 -19.46 -2.71 30.64
C LEU A 96 -18.84 -1.30 30.63
N ILE A 97 -19.13 -0.47 31.64
CA ILE A 97 -18.46 0.85 31.76
C ILE A 97 -16.96 0.64 31.90
N LEU A 98 -16.55 -0.29 32.77
CA LEU A 98 -15.11 -0.60 32.98
C LEU A 98 -14.47 -1.08 31.67
N LEU A 99 -15.04 -2.07 31.00
CA LEU A 99 -14.53 -2.59 29.73
C LEU A 99 -14.51 -1.52 28.63
N SER A 100 -15.53 -0.69 28.60
CA SER A 100 -15.64 0.42 27.64
C SER A 100 -14.54 1.48 27.88
N VAL A 101 -14.28 1.86 29.12
CA VAL A 101 -13.20 2.80 29.49
C VAL A 101 -11.84 2.18 29.22
N LEU A 102 -11.61 0.92 29.58
CA LEU A 102 -10.37 0.20 29.29
C LEU A 102 -10.11 0.13 27.78
N SER A 103 -11.13 -0.17 26.99
CA SER A 103 -11.03 -0.17 25.52
C SER A 103 -10.66 1.22 24.96
N ALA A 104 -11.26 2.30 25.49
CA ALA A 104 -10.92 3.66 25.11
C ALA A 104 -9.44 4.00 25.46
N LEU A 105 -8.98 3.60 26.64
CA LEU A 105 -7.58 3.77 27.05
C LEU A 105 -6.63 3.01 26.12
N VAL A 106 -6.90 1.74 25.85
CA VAL A 106 -6.08 0.93 24.92
C VAL A 106 -5.98 1.61 23.56
N VAL A 107 -7.10 2.11 23.03
CA VAL A 107 -7.10 2.83 21.75
C VAL A 107 -6.25 4.09 21.82
N ASN A 108 -6.45 4.95 22.80
CA ASN A 108 -5.72 6.22 22.91
C ASN A 108 -4.23 6.02 23.11
N PHE A 109 -3.79 5.06 23.94
CA PHE A 109 -2.37 4.78 24.19
C PHE A 109 -1.67 4.06 23.03
N SER A 110 -2.44 3.42 22.13
CA SER A 110 -1.86 2.65 21.02
C SER A 110 -1.99 3.35 19.67
N LEU A 111 -3.11 4.08 19.43
CA LEU A 111 -3.41 4.67 18.13
C LEU A 111 -4.23 5.96 18.29
N GLU A 112 -3.59 7.10 18.16
CA GLU A 112 -4.15 8.43 18.44
C GLU A 112 -5.25 8.88 17.44
N TYR A 113 -5.53 8.14 16.35
CA TYR A 113 -6.46 8.55 15.28
C TYR A 113 -7.89 8.78 15.76
N PHE A 114 -8.33 8.03 16.76
CA PHE A 114 -9.69 8.10 17.31
C PHE A 114 -9.82 9.05 18.51
N THR A 115 -8.70 9.57 19.02
CA THR A 115 -8.70 10.48 20.19
C THR A 115 -9.62 11.70 20.02
N PRO A 116 -9.68 12.38 18.85
CA PRO A 116 -10.63 13.49 18.70
C PRO A 116 -12.08 13.07 18.82
N LEU A 117 -12.42 11.85 18.44
CA LEU A 117 -13.79 11.32 18.53
C LEU A 117 -14.23 11.01 19.97
N GLU A 118 -13.34 11.05 20.95
CA GLU A 118 -13.72 11.01 22.38
C GLU A 118 -14.65 12.18 22.76
N PHE A 119 -14.50 13.33 22.09
CA PHE A 119 -15.40 14.49 22.26
C PHE A 119 -16.78 14.29 21.63
N LEU A 120 -17.01 13.21 20.86
CA LEU A 120 -18.33 12.83 20.38
C LEU A 120 -19.19 12.17 21.47
N ARG A 121 -18.58 11.59 22.51
CA ARG A 121 -19.28 10.87 23.58
C ARG A 121 -20.34 11.72 24.30
N PRO A 122 -20.07 12.94 24.78
CA PRO A 122 -21.09 13.75 25.43
C PRO A 122 -22.29 14.04 24.51
N LEU A 123 -22.06 14.20 23.20
CA LEU A 123 -23.15 14.38 22.24
C LEU A 123 -24.02 13.12 22.11
N LEU A 124 -23.38 11.95 22.01
CA LEU A 124 -24.11 10.67 21.94
C LEU A 124 -24.89 10.39 23.23
N ILE A 125 -24.31 10.68 24.40
CA ILE A 125 -24.98 10.55 25.71
C ILE A 125 -26.20 11.50 25.78
N LEU A 126 -26.02 12.76 25.36
CA LEU A 126 -27.09 13.76 25.32
C LEU A 126 -28.24 13.30 24.45
N LEU A 127 -27.96 12.83 23.25
CA LEU A 127 -28.99 12.34 22.32
C LEU A 127 -29.69 11.12 22.87
N PHE A 128 -28.94 10.15 23.41
CA PHE A 128 -29.51 8.97 24.05
C PHE A 128 -30.46 9.36 25.20
N MET A 129 -30.05 10.26 26.10
CA MET A 129 -30.87 10.72 27.21
C MET A 129 -32.13 11.44 26.73
N ARG A 130 -32.02 12.34 25.73
CA ARG A 130 -33.19 13.07 25.20
C ARG A 130 -34.21 12.16 24.52
N ILE A 131 -33.74 11.18 23.75
CA ILE A 131 -34.64 10.29 23.00
C ILE A 131 -35.29 9.25 23.90
N LYS A 132 -34.57 8.68 24.87
CA LYS A 132 -35.10 7.63 25.76
C LYS A 132 -35.88 8.17 26.95
N THR A 133 -35.72 9.44 27.32
CA THR A 133 -36.43 10.07 28.45
C THR A 133 -37.00 11.45 28.10
N PRO A 134 -37.92 11.54 27.12
CA PRO A 134 -38.40 12.83 26.59
C PRO A 134 -39.10 13.72 27.63
N ASN A 135 -39.72 13.09 28.62
CA ASN A 135 -40.52 13.80 29.66
C ASN A 135 -39.69 14.22 30.90
N LYS A 136 -38.40 13.86 30.97
CA LYS A 136 -37.55 14.27 32.11
C LYS A 136 -36.76 15.55 31.76
N LYS A 137 -36.74 16.50 32.71
CA LYS A 137 -35.88 17.69 32.56
C LYS A 137 -34.44 17.24 32.35
N PHE A 138 -33.80 17.79 31.30
CA PHE A 138 -32.39 17.54 31.01
C PHE A 138 -31.52 18.00 32.19
N SER A 139 -30.61 17.12 32.62
CA SER A 139 -29.66 17.41 33.68
C SER A 139 -28.23 17.33 33.15
N ILE A 140 -27.57 18.48 33.06
CA ILE A 140 -26.15 18.58 32.72
C ILE A 140 -25.29 17.75 33.68
N GLN A 141 -25.65 17.70 34.96
CA GLN A 141 -24.92 16.89 35.94
C GLN A 141 -24.91 15.40 35.58
N LYS A 142 -26.04 14.85 35.13
CA LYS A 142 -26.11 13.43 34.71
C LYS A 142 -25.29 13.15 33.46
N LEU A 143 -25.30 14.08 32.51
CA LEU A 143 -24.45 14.01 31.32
C LEU A 143 -22.96 13.98 31.72
N PHE A 144 -22.56 14.90 32.60
CA PHE A 144 -21.15 14.99 33.05
C PHE A 144 -20.73 13.75 33.83
N ILE A 145 -21.54 13.24 34.74
CA ILE A 145 -21.26 12.00 35.49
C ILE A 145 -21.10 10.80 34.55
N ALA A 146 -21.95 10.69 33.51
CA ALA A 146 -21.86 9.60 32.54
C ALA A 146 -20.60 9.70 31.65
N TRP A 147 -20.14 10.91 31.38
CA TRP A 147 -18.94 11.15 30.56
C TRP A 147 -17.65 11.13 31.39
N LEU A 148 -17.70 11.43 32.67
CA LEU A 148 -16.55 11.60 33.56
C LEU A 148 -15.51 10.48 33.50
N PRO A 149 -15.85 9.17 33.47
CA PRO A 149 -14.84 8.11 33.40
C PRO A 149 -14.00 8.18 32.11
N TYR A 150 -14.63 8.53 30.98
CA TYR A 150 -13.95 8.69 29.68
C TYR A 150 -13.12 9.96 29.62
N LEU A 151 -13.65 11.06 30.18
CA LEU A 151 -12.93 12.33 30.29
C LEU A 151 -11.69 12.18 31.18
N ALA A 152 -11.78 11.48 32.29
CA ALA A 152 -10.63 11.20 33.17
C ALA A 152 -9.59 10.33 32.44
N GLY A 153 -10.01 9.32 31.70
CA GLY A 153 -9.12 8.50 30.89
C GLY A 153 -8.43 9.30 29.78
N LEU A 154 -9.18 10.16 29.07
CA LEU A 154 -8.63 11.06 28.07
C LEU A 154 -7.63 12.07 28.66
N ALA A 155 -7.98 12.68 29.81
CA ALA A 155 -7.08 13.61 30.50
C ALA A 155 -5.79 12.92 30.96
N PHE A 156 -5.88 11.69 31.49
CA PHE A 156 -4.71 10.89 31.83
C PHE A 156 -3.83 10.57 30.63
N PHE A 157 -4.43 10.17 29.52
CA PHE A 157 -3.71 9.93 28.26
C PHE A 157 -3.01 11.21 27.77
N LEU A 158 -3.72 12.36 27.71
CA LEU A 158 -3.15 13.64 27.26
C LEU A 158 -2.02 14.10 28.16
N PHE A 159 -2.16 13.96 29.50
CA PHE A 159 -1.09 14.25 30.44
C PHE A 159 0.17 13.40 30.15
N TRP A 160 -0.01 12.10 30.01
CA TRP A 160 1.09 11.19 29.68
C TRP A 160 1.74 11.54 28.34
N ARG A 161 0.91 11.84 27.32
CA ARG A 161 1.38 12.12 25.95
C ARG A 161 2.15 13.43 25.86
N ILE A 162 1.74 14.44 26.59
CA ILE A 162 2.35 15.78 26.55
C ILE A 162 3.60 15.85 27.44
N PHE A 163 3.54 15.31 28.65
CA PHE A 163 4.57 15.54 29.66
C PHE A 163 5.57 14.38 29.81
N ILE A 164 5.15 13.14 29.56
CA ILE A 164 5.95 11.95 29.86
C ILE A 164 6.51 11.33 28.57
N PHE A 165 5.66 11.10 27.57
CA PHE A 165 6.03 10.35 26.37
C PHE A 165 6.68 11.25 25.34
N LYS A 166 7.99 11.00 25.08
CA LYS A 166 8.74 11.63 23.98
C LYS A 166 9.01 10.58 22.90
N PHE A 167 8.50 10.81 21.70
CA PHE A 167 8.78 9.91 20.58
C PHE A 167 10.09 10.32 19.90
N PRO A 168 11.11 9.45 19.80
CA PRO A 168 12.44 9.82 19.31
C PRO A 168 12.46 10.37 17.88
N THR A 169 11.55 9.87 17.03
CA THR A 169 11.51 10.19 15.59
C THR A 169 10.46 11.24 15.21
N TYR A 170 9.56 11.61 16.13
CA TYR A 170 8.47 12.54 15.85
C TYR A 170 8.05 13.30 17.12
N SER A 171 8.55 14.49 17.29
CA SER A 171 8.10 15.43 18.32
C SER A 171 7.49 16.67 17.64
N PRO A 172 6.16 16.78 17.52
CA PRO A 172 5.55 17.98 16.97
C PRO A 172 5.84 19.16 17.90
N LYS A 173 6.57 20.15 17.39
CA LYS A 173 6.81 21.41 18.09
C LYS A 173 5.58 22.32 17.99
N LEU A 174 4.52 21.94 18.70
CA LEU A 174 3.21 22.62 18.62
C LEU A 174 3.31 24.11 18.97
N LEU A 175 4.08 24.45 20.01
CA LEU A 175 4.24 25.84 20.44
C LEU A 175 4.98 26.70 19.41
N ASP A 176 6.02 26.16 18.79
CA ASP A 176 6.79 26.87 17.75
C ASP A 176 5.96 27.08 16.46
N GLN A 177 4.98 26.21 16.23
CA GLN A 177 4.09 26.30 15.06
C GLN A 177 3.05 27.42 15.19
N PHE A 178 2.62 27.74 16.40
CA PHE A 178 1.65 28.83 16.63
C PHE A 178 2.31 30.22 16.66
N SER A 179 3.60 30.31 17.01
CA SER A 179 4.31 31.59 17.16
C SER A 179 4.84 32.17 15.84
N SER A 180 4.91 31.42 14.77
CA SER A 180 5.55 31.80 13.50
C SER A 180 4.60 31.98 12.30
N THR A 181 3.27 32.05 12.51
CA THR A 181 2.31 32.06 11.40
C THR A 181 2.07 33.47 10.89
N THR A 182 2.47 33.75 9.65
CA THR A 182 2.09 34.97 8.91
C THR A 182 0.65 34.86 8.38
N GLU A 183 -0.02 35.99 8.08
CA GLU A 183 -1.39 36.01 7.53
C GLU A 183 -1.53 35.13 6.27
N MET A 184 -0.55 35.16 5.40
CA MET A 184 -0.53 34.36 4.15
C MET A 184 -0.43 32.85 4.42
N GLN A 185 0.31 32.45 5.46
CA GLN A 185 0.35 31.06 5.91
C GLN A 185 -0.97 30.61 6.55
N SER A 186 -1.68 31.51 7.21
CA SER A 186 -3.00 31.23 7.81
C SER A 186 -4.05 30.90 6.75
N ILE A 187 -4.07 31.62 5.62
CA ILE A 187 -4.98 31.38 4.50
C ILE A 187 -4.66 30.04 3.82
N GLN A 188 -3.38 29.77 3.56
CA GLN A 188 -2.96 28.48 2.99
C GLN A 188 -3.34 27.31 3.88
N THR A 189 -3.15 27.46 5.17
CA THR A 189 -3.47 26.44 6.17
C THR A 189 -4.97 26.20 6.25
N PHE A 190 -5.80 27.25 6.16
CA PHE A 190 -7.26 27.10 6.12
C PHE A 190 -7.75 26.41 4.84
N ASN A 191 -7.17 26.74 3.69
CA ASN A 191 -7.46 26.05 2.44
C ASN A 191 -7.12 24.56 2.51
N THR A 192 -6.02 24.19 3.18
CA THR A 192 -5.65 22.79 3.44
C THR A 192 -6.70 22.08 4.30
N PHE A 193 -7.24 22.77 5.31
CA PHE A 193 -8.33 22.23 6.13
C PHE A 193 -9.59 21.96 5.31
N LEU A 194 -10.03 22.93 4.49
CA LEU A 194 -11.20 22.75 3.62
C LEU A 194 -10.99 21.62 2.61
N LYS A 195 -9.80 21.54 2.00
CA LYS A 195 -9.43 20.45 1.09
C LYS A 195 -9.46 19.11 1.80
N SER A 196 -9.10 19.03 3.06
CA SER A 196 -9.18 17.80 3.86
C SER A 196 -10.63 17.32 4.03
N LEU A 197 -11.56 18.24 4.30
CA LEU A 197 -12.99 17.93 4.38
C LEU A 197 -13.55 17.45 3.04
N GLU A 198 -13.17 18.11 1.95
CA GLU A 198 -13.50 17.68 0.58
C GLU A 198 -12.95 16.29 0.30
N THR A 199 -11.69 16.02 0.65
CA THR A 199 -11.01 14.75 0.40
C THR A 199 -11.76 13.57 1.02
N VAL A 200 -12.11 13.66 2.29
CA VAL A 200 -12.79 12.54 2.98
C VAL A 200 -14.26 12.38 2.59
N SER A 201 -14.94 13.47 2.22
CA SER A 201 -16.37 13.47 1.95
C SER A 201 -16.71 13.24 0.47
N PHE A 202 -15.93 13.83 -0.45
CA PHE A 202 -16.20 13.79 -1.88
C PHE A 202 -15.14 13.03 -2.68
N THR A 203 -13.85 13.37 -2.52
CA THR A 203 -12.79 12.74 -3.31
C THR A 203 -12.69 11.24 -3.04
N ALA A 204 -12.86 10.80 -1.79
CA ALA A 204 -12.88 9.39 -1.45
C ALA A 204 -13.99 8.65 -2.21
N TRP A 205 -15.21 9.19 -2.24
CA TRP A 205 -16.35 8.60 -2.92
C TRP A 205 -16.31 8.77 -4.44
N SER A 206 -15.65 9.81 -4.97
CA SER A 206 -15.52 9.97 -6.43
C SER A 206 -14.66 8.85 -7.06
N LYS A 207 -13.73 8.27 -6.30
CA LYS A 207 -12.89 7.15 -6.76
C LYS A 207 -13.69 5.89 -7.12
N VAL A 208 -14.88 5.68 -6.55
CA VAL A 208 -15.72 4.52 -6.88
C VAL A 208 -16.27 4.56 -8.32
N PHE A 209 -16.26 5.73 -8.96
CA PHE A 209 -16.68 5.91 -10.36
C PHE A 209 -15.54 5.69 -11.36
N HIS A 210 -14.36 5.29 -10.89
CA HIS A 210 -13.27 4.88 -11.78
C HIS A 210 -13.43 3.40 -12.12
N PHE A 211 -13.72 3.11 -13.39
CA PHE A 211 -13.95 1.74 -13.86
C PHE A 211 -12.66 1.11 -14.37
N PRO A 212 -12.43 -0.20 -14.12
CA PRO A 212 -11.25 -0.89 -14.62
C PRO A 212 -11.29 -1.04 -16.13
N THR A 213 -10.13 -0.99 -16.77
CA THR A 213 -9.96 -1.29 -18.19
C THR A 213 -9.31 -2.67 -18.38
N ILE A 214 -9.56 -3.30 -19.54
CA ILE A 214 -8.96 -4.60 -19.88
C ILE A 214 -7.43 -4.47 -19.98
N SER A 215 -6.93 -3.34 -20.49
CA SER A 215 -5.49 -3.07 -20.56
C SER A 215 -4.83 -2.97 -19.19
N GLU A 216 -5.55 -2.44 -18.21
CA GLU A 216 -5.03 -2.27 -16.86
C GLU A 216 -5.15 -3.53 -15.99
N PHE A 217 -6.29 -4.24 -16.03
CA PHE A 217 -6.58 -5.36 -15.13
C PHE A 217 -6.65 -6.73 -15.80
N GLY A 218 -6.63 -6.78 -17.13
CA GLY A 218 -6.84 -7.99 -17.89
C GLY A 218 -8.33 -8.34 -17.99
N THR A 219 -8.65 -9.23 -18.92
CA THR A 219 -10.02 -9.59 -19.28
C THR A 219 -10.79 -10.19 -18.10
N ALA A 220 -10.23 -11.20 -17.43
CA ALA A 220 -10.92 -11.93 -16.37
C ALA A 220 -11.26 -11.05 -15.16
N ALA A 221 -10.33 -10.21 -14.68
CA ALA A 221 -10.57 -9.34 -13.55
C ALA A 221 -11.59 -8.23 -13.88
N THR A 222 -11.54 -7.69 -15.11
CA THR A 222 -12.50 -6.68 -15.55
C THR A 222 -13.91 -7.25 -15.63
N TYR A 223 -14.11 -8.44 -16.20
CA TYR A 223 -15.43 -9.08 -16.20
C TYR A 223 -15.92 -9.42 -14.80
N LEU A 224 -15.05 -9.94 -13.94
CA LEU A 224 -15.42 -10.26 -12.55
C LEU A 224 -15.84 -9.01 -11.77
N TYR A 225 -15.20 -7.87 -12.02
CA TYR A 225 -15.60 -6.58 -11.44
C TYR A 225 -17.06 -6.23 -11.78
N PHE A 226 -17.45 -6.31 -13.06
CA PHE A 226 -18.83 -6.01 -13.47
C PHE A 226 -19.84 -7.02 -12.94
N VAL A 227 -19.47 -8.29 -12.87
CA VAL A 227 -20.31 -9.35 -12.27
C VAL A 227 -20.54 -9.07 -10.77
N LEU A 228 -19.51 -8.74 -10.03
CA LEU A 228 -19.62 -8.41 -8.59
C LEU A 228 -20.49 -7.18 -8.34
N ILE A 229 -20.34 -6.11 -9.10
CA ILE A 229 -21.19 -4.93 -9.01
C ILE A 229 -22.66 -5.29 -9.30
N SER A 230 -22.90 -6.04 -10.37
CA SER A 230 -24.25 -6.42 -10.77
C SER A 230 -24.93 -7.30 -9.72
N ILE A 231 -24.24 -8.32 -9.22
CA ILE A 231 -24.78 -9.21 -8.17
C ILE A 231 -25.04 -8.40 -6.89
N SER A 232 -24.09 -7.57 -6.46
CA SER A 232 -24.27 -6.77 -5.25
C SER A 232 -25.43 -5.77 -5.40
N ALA A 233 -25.59 -5.16 -6.56
CA ALA A 233 -26.70 -4.25 -6.86
C ALA A 233 -28.06 -4.98 -6.79
N ILE A 234 -28.17 -6.16 -7.40
CA ILE A 234 -29.40 -6.97 -7.39
C ILE A 234 -29.75 -7.39 -5.96
N VAL A 235 -28.77 -7.95 -5.22
CA VAL A 235 -28.99 -8.41 -3.83
C VAL A 235 -29.42 -7.25 -2.92
N LEU A 236 -28.72 -6.11 -3.00
CA LEU A 236 -29.07 -4.93 -2.21
C LEU A 236 -30.43 -4.35 -2.61
N TRP A 237 -30.73 -4.30 -3.91
CA TRP A 237 -32.04 -3.83 -4.39
C TRP A 237 -33.18 -4.69 -3.88
N VAL A 238 -33.06 -6.02 -4.02
CA VAL A 238 -34.07 -6.97 -3.53
C VAL A 238 -34.24 -6.86 -1.99
N PHE A 239 -33.12 -6.76 -1.27
CA PHE A 239 -33.13 -6.58 0.17
C PHE A 239 -33.85 -5.29 0.59
N LEU A 240 -33.47 -4.16 0.02
CA LEU A 240 -34.09 -2.86 0.33
C LEU A 240 -35.55 -2.78 -0.12
N TRP A 241 -35.91 -3.42 -1.25
CA TRP A 241 -37.30 -3.51 -1.71
C TRP A 241 -38.19 -4.31 -0.76
N HIS A 242 -37.72 -5.48 -0.35
CA HIS A 242 -38.48 -6.34 0.59
C HIS A 242 -38.71 -5.67 1.95
N LEU A 243 -37.64 -5.08 2.50
CA LEU A 243 -37.70 -4.39 3.77
C LEU A 243 -38.47 -3.08 3.70
N GLY A 244 -38.37 -2.36 2.59
CA GLY A 244 -39.12 -1.13 2.35
C GLY A 244 -40.62 -1.36 2.30
N LYS A 245 -41.09 -2.45 1.66
CA LYS A 245 -42.51 -2.82 1.66
C LYS A 245 -43.05 -3.08 3.10
N LYS A 246 -42.31 -3.86 3.88
CA LYS A 246 -42.69 -4.21 5.24
C LYS A 246 -42.75 -2.97 6.17
N HIS A 247 -41.91 -1.98 5.90
CA HIS A 247 -41.86 -0.75 6.71
C HIS A 247 -42.89 0.30 6.29
N LEU A 248 -43.41 0.24 5.06
CA LEU A 248 -44.51 1.10 4.58
C LEU A 248 -45.88 0.67 5.16
N GLU A 249 -46.01 -0.61 5.53
CA GLU A 249 -47.20 -1.15 6.20
C GLU A 249 -47.27 -0.80 7.72
N GLU A 250 -46.14 -0.53 8.35
CA GLU A 250 -46.03 0.00 9.69
C GLU A 250 -46.16 1.54 9.70
N LYS A 251 -47.41 2.02 9.70
CA LYS A 251 -47.88 3.41 9.92
C LYS A 251 -46.84 4.54 9.82
N GLN A 252 -47.07 5.42 8.86
CA GLN A 252 -46.89 6.87 8.82
C GLN A 252 -46.32 7.48 10.13
N ASP A 253 -45.02 7.22 10.38
CA ASP A 253 -44.26 7.96 11.38
C ASP A 253 -44.34 9.45 11.00
N LYS A 254 -44.69 10.29 11.98
CA LYS A 254 -44.84 11.72 11.77
C LYS A 254 -43.63 12.28 11.02
N ILE A 255 -43.88 12.98 9.95
CA ILE A 255 -42.84 13.61 9.06
C ILE A 255 -41.79 14.37 9.88
N ASN A 256 -42.20 14.92 11.02
CA ASN A 256 -41.32 15.63 11.94
C ASN A 256 -40.26 14.71 12.59
N ASP A 257 -40.60 13.47 12.94
CA ASP A 257 -39.68 12.53 13.58
C ASP A 257 -38.59 12.07 12.58
N GLN A 258 -38.96 11.91 11.29
CA GLN A 258 -38.02 11.56 10.26
C GLN A 258 -37.03 12.71 10.01
N ARG A 259 -37.53 13.94 9.86
CA ARG A 259 -36.68 15.12 9.64
C ARG A 259 -35.73 15.35 10.81
N GLN A 260 -36.19 15.19 12.03
CA GLN A 260 -35.36 15.34 13.22
C GLN A 260 -34.23 14.29 13.27
N TYR A 261 -34.57 13.02 12.93
CA TYR A 261 -33.58 11.95 12.82
C TYR A 261 -32.51 12.26 11.77
N SER A 262 -32.91 12.61 10.53
CA SER A 262 -31.97 12.92 9.43
C SER A 262 -31.06 14.10 9.76
N ILE A 263 -31.63 15.18 10.35
CA ILE A 263 -30.83 16.32 10.80
C ILE A 263 -29.84 15.93 11.90
N SER A 264 -30.26 15.08 12.84
CA SER A 264 -29.40 14.59 13.91
C SER A 264 -28.20 13.81 13.34
N LEU A 265 -28.44 12.92 12.35
CA LEU A 265 -27.36 12.18 11.67
C LEU A 265 -26.39 13.13 10.94
N ILE A 266 -26.92 14.13 10.24
CA ILE A 266 -26.08 15.10 9.51
C ILE A 266 -25.22 15.90 10.50
N LEU A 267 -25.79 16.36 11.61
CA LEU A 267 -25.06 17.14 12.64
C LEU A 267 -23.99 16.28 13.33
N ILE A 268 -24.32 15.03 13.72
CA ILE A 268 -23.35 14.12 14.32
C ILE A 268 -22.25 13.80 13.30
N GLY A 269 -22.63 13.56 12.04
CA GLY A 269 -21.70 13.29 10.96
C GLY A 269 -20.74 14.45 10.74
N ALA A 270 -21.27 15.68 10.65
CA ALA A 270 -20.45 16.88 10.50
C ALA A 270 -19.46 17.08 11.68
N ILE A 271 -19.95 16.93 12.92
CA ILE A 271 -19.08 17.02 14.10
C ILE A 271 -18.03 15.90 14.09
N SER A 272 -18.40 14.67 13.73
CA SER A 272 -17.48 13.52 13.64
C SER A 272 -16.43 13.70 12.54
N ILE A 273 -16.68 14.50 11.52
CA ILE A 273 -15.70 14.87 10.48
C ILE A 273 -14.82 16.04 10.97
N LEU A 274 -15.42 17.06 11.59
CA LEU A 274 -14.71 18.24 12.03
C LEU A 274 -13.68 17.96 13.14
N LEU A 275 -14.02 17.09 14.10
CA LEU A 275 -13.13 16.77 15.22
C LEU A 275 -11.76 16.22 14.79
N PRO A 276 -11.66 15.14 13.99
CA PRO A 276 -10.35 14.68 13.51
C PRO A 276 -9.72 15.64 12.51
N ALA A 277 -10.51 16.35 11.67
CA ALA A 277 -9.98 17.31 10.74
C ALA A 277 -9.23 18.47 11.44
N LEU A 278 -9.79 18.97 12.54
CA LEU A 278 -9.15 20.00 13.36
C LEU A 278 -7.83 19.48 13.97
N MET A 279 -7.80 18.26 14.49
CA MET A 279 -6.58 17.68 15.04
C MET A 279 -5.48 17.56 13.97
N TYR A 280 -5.80 17.00 12.81
CA TYR A 280 -4.81 16.80 11.74
C TYR A 280 -4.36 18.14 11.14
N TRP A 281 -5.26 19.13 11.09
CA TRP A 281 -4.92 20.47 10.69
C TRP A 281 -3.91 21.12 11.66
N ILE A 282 -4.14 21.04 12.97
CA ILE A 282 -3.23 21.53 14.01
C ILE A 282 -1.86 20.82 13.91
N LEU A 283 -1.86 19.50 13.67
CA LEU A 283 -0.64 18.70 13.55
C LEU A 283 0.03 18.83 12.18
N LYS A 284 -0.54 19.61 11.25
CA LYS A 284 -0.08 19.74 9.84
C LYS A 284 0.08 18.39 9.11
N LEU A 285 -0.77 17.42 9.43
CA LEU A 285 -0.79 16.13 8.77
C LEU A 285 -1.70 16.19 7.55
N PRO A 286 -1.21 15.79 6.37
CA PRO A 286 -2.00 15.80 5.14
C PRO A 286 -3.07 14.69 5.18
N ILE A 287 -4.29 15.03 4.77
CA ILE A 287 -5.39 14.10 4.58
C ILE A 287 -5.51 13.83 3.09
N LEU A 288 -5.10 12.63 2.68
CA LEU A 288 -5.06 12.20 1.29
C LEU A 288 -5.73 10.83 1.16
N VAL A 289 -6.19 10.49 -0.05
CA VAL A 289 -6.64 9.15 -0.41
C VAL A 289 -5.53 8.46 -1.19
N GLU A 290 -4.35 8.41 -0.59
CA GLU A 290 -3.10 7.88 -1.14
C GLU A 290 -2.28 7.22 -0.04
N PHE A 291 -1.45 6.26 -0.42
CA PHE A 291 -0.47 5.66 0.48
C PHE A 291 0.58 6.72 0.92
N ALA A 292 0.96 6.83 2.14
CA ALA A 292 0.61 6.12 3.36
C ALA A 292 -0.39 6.93 4.24
N TRP A 293 -0.99 7.99 3.66
CA TRP A 293 -1.75 8.99 4.40
C TRP A 293 -3.23 8.62 4.56
N ASP A 294 -3.78 7.78 3.69
CA ASP A 294 -5.17 7.32 3.72
C ASP A 294 -5.53 6.53 5.01
N ARG A 295 -4.55 6.08 5.78
CA ARG A 295 -4.77 5.52 7.13
C ARG A 295 -5.41 6.53 8.09
N LEU A 296 -5.15 7.84 7.92
CA LEU A 296 -5.77 8.88 8.72
C LEU A 296 -7.27 9.00 8.45
N ASN A 297 -7.72 8.55 7.27
CA ASN A 297 -9.14 8.57 6.90
C ASN A 297 -10.00 7.62 7.75
N LEU A 298 -9.40 6.69 8.48
CA LEU A 298 -10.12 5.78 9.40
C LEU A 298 -10.94 6.54 10.44
N SER A 299 -10.48 7.69 10.92
CA SER A 299 -11.21 8.51 11.90
C SER A 299 -12.43 9.23 11.32
N PHE A 300 -12.53 9.35 9.99
CA PHE A 300 -13.64 10.03 9.32
C PHE A 300 -14.74 9.10 8.86
N ILE A 301 -14.49 7.78 8.77
CA ILE A 301 -15.42 6.79 8.20
C ILE A 301 -16.82 6.91 8.82
N PHE A 302 -16.89 6.97 10.15
CA PHE A 302 -18.16 7.07 10.86
C PHE A 302 -18.92 8.35 10.50
N GLY A 303 -18.24 9.50 10.56
CA GLY A 303 -18.84 10.79 10.28
C GLY A 303 -19.42 10.89 8.87
N VAL A 304 -18.63 10.48 7.88
CA VAL A 304 -19.05 10.53 6.47
C VAL A 304 -20.22 9.58 6.20
N SER A 305 -20.18 8.36 6.75
CA SER A 305 -21.20 7.35 6.51
C SER A 305 -22.57 7.75 7.08
N ILE A 306 -22.59 8.27 8.31
CA ILE A 306 -23.86 8.73 8.91
C ILE A 306 -24.37 10.03 8.27
N MET A 307 -23.46 10.90 7.83
CA MET A 307 -23.83 12.12 7.12
C MET A 307 -24.51 11.80 5.77
N ILE A 308 -23.92 10.91 4.97
CA ILE A 308 -24.52 10.45 3.71
C ILE A 308 -25.88 9.81 3.98
N THR A 309 -25.99 8.96 5.01
CA THR A 309 -27.26 8.34 5.39
C THR A 309 -28.32 9.39 5.74
N GLY A 310 -27.96 10.41 6.53
CA GLY A 310 -28.85 11.51 6.87
C GLY A 310 -29.31 12.32 5.65
N LEU A 311 -28.39 12.60 4.71
CA LEU A 311 -28.69 13.29 3.44
C LEU A 311 -29.65 12.48 2.55
N VAL A 312 -29.39 11.18 2.39
CA VAL A 312 -30.26 10.28 1.63
C VAL A 312 -31.64 10.18 2.29
N ASP A 313 -31.68 10.14 3.62
CA ASP A 313 -32.96 10.02 4.35
C ASP A 313 -33.83 11.30 4.28
N LEU A 314 -33.24 12.48 4.03
CA LEU A 314 -33.99 13.73 3.79
C LEU A 314 -34.81 13.73 2.49
N ILE A 315 -34.56 12.85 1.55
CA ILE A 315 -35.30 12.76 0.27
C ILE A 315 -36.74 12.31 0.56
N LYS A 316 -37.74 13.21 0.50
CA LYS A 316 -39.06 13.01 1.07
C LYS A 316 -40.02 12.09 0.29
N LYS A 317 -39.93 11.98 -1.03
CA LYS A 317 -41.03 11.40 -1.85
C LYS A 317 -40.68 10.14 -2.66
N ALA A 318 -39.41 9.73 -2.74
CA ALA A 318 -39.02 8.65 -3.64
C ALA A 318 -38.24 7.58 -2.89
N THR A 319 -38.91 6.64 -2.27
CA THR A 319 -38.27 5.48 -1.61
C THR A 319 -37.37 4.70 -2.57
N TRP A 320 -37.80 4.58 -3.85
CA TRP A 320 -36.98 3.97 -4.90
C TRP A 320 -35.70 4.75 -5.18
N LEU A 321 -35.76 6.10 -5.15
CA LEU A 321 -34.57 6.94 -5.38
C LEU A 321 -33.56 6.79 -4.25
N LYS A 322 -34.02 6.75 -2.97
CA LYS A 322 -33.17 6.45 -1.82
C LYS A 322 -32.49 5.09 -1.97
N ALA A 323 -33.28 4.06 -2.31
CA ALA A 323 -32.76 2.71 -2.51
C ALA A 323 -31.74 2.68 -3.65
N SER A 324 -32.05 3.31 -4.79
CA SER A 324 -31.13 3.39 -5.93
C SER A 324 -29.79 4.05 -5.58
N LEU A 325 -29.84 5.19 -4.87
CA LEU A 325 -28.62 5.89 -4.45
C LEU A 325 -27.75 5.01 -3.55
N VAL A 326 -28.35 4.35 -2.56
CA VAL A 326 -27.62 3.45 -1.68
C VAL A 326 -27.05 2.26 -2.45
N VAL A 327 -27.87 1.63 -3.32
CA VAL A 327 -27.45 0.50 -4.15
C VAL A 327 -26.27 0.89 -5.04
N ILE A 328 -26.34 2.02 -5.74
CA ILE A 328 -25.27 2.50 -6.59
C ILE A 328 -23.98 2.73 -5.78
N LEU A 329 -24.06 3.52 -4.70
CA LEU A 329 -22.88 3.84 -3.90
C LEU A 329 -22.22 2.58 -3.33
N VAL A 330 -23.01 1.67 -2.75
CA VAL A 330 -22.49 0.46 -2.10
C VAL A 330 -21.93 -0.51 -3.13
N SER A 331 -22.63 -0.73 -4.25
CA SER A 331 -22.16 -1.68 -5.28
C SER A 331 -20.91 -1.19 -5.97
N LEU A 332 -20.82 0.10 -6.30
CA LEU A 332 -19.59 0.69 -6.85
C LEU A 332 -18.44 0.65 -5.84
N ALA A 333 -18.70 0.88 -4.55
CA ALA A 333 -17.68 0.78 -3.53
C ALA A 333 -17.16 -0.66 -3.36
N ILE A 334 -18.03 -1.68 -3.47
CA ILE A 334 -17.63 -3.10 -3.50
C ILE A 334 -16.71 -3.36 -4.70
N GLY A 335 -17.09 -2.88 -5.91
CA GLY A 335 -16.27 -2.97 -7.11
C GLY A 335 -14.92 -2.27 -6.94
N PHE A 336 -14.90 -1.09 -6.36
CA PHE A 336 -13.68 -0.33 -6.10
C PHE A 336 -12.73 -1.07 -5.12
N HIS A 337 -13.25 -1.66 -4.04
CA HIS A 337 -12.44 -2.47 -3.14
C HIS A 337 -11.90 -3.73 -3.80
N PHE A 338 -12.68 -4.38 -4.68
CA PHE A 338 -12.20 -5.49 -5.50
C PHE A 338 -11.05 -5.04 -6.43
N GLN A 339 -11.22 -3.93 -7.13
CA GLN A 339 -10.20 -3.35 -8.02
C GLN A 339 -8.91 -3.03 -7.24
N ASN A 340 -9.04 -2.41 -6.08
CA ASN A 340 -7.91 -2.14 -5.19
C ASN A 340 -7.21 -3.42 -4.74
N GLY A 341 -7.98 -4.46 -4.36
CA GLY A 341 -7.43 -5.77 -4.01
C GLY A 341 -6.66 -6.43 -5.16
N MET A 342 -7.17 -6.35 -6.40
CA MET A 342 -6.49 -6.85 -7.59
C MET A 342 -5.21 -6.08 -7.91
N ALA A 343 -5.18 -4.78 -7.64
CA ALA A 343 -3.97 -3.97 -7.78
C ALA A 343 -2.87 -4.44 -6.80
N PHE A 344 -3.22 -4.67 -5.53
CA PHE A 344 -2.27 -5.21 -4.54
C PHE A 344 -1.82 -6.64 -4.87
N LYS A 345 -2.71 -7.47 -5.43
CA LYS A 345 -2.33 -8.82 -5.89
C LYS A 345 -1.23 -8.75 -6.95
N ARG A 346 -1.35 -7.85 -7.93
CA ARG A 346 -0.32 -7.64 -8.96
C ARG A 346 0.98 -7.11 -8.39
N ASP A 347 0.91 -6.14 -7.49
CA ASP A 347 2.08 -5.63 -6.81
C ASP A 347 2.80 -6.76 -6.05
N TRP A 348 2.04 -7.66 -5.44
CA TRP A 348 2.58 -8.84 -4.77
C TRP A 348 3.25 -9.82 -5.73
N GLU A 349 2.64 -10.14 -6.87
CA GLU A 349 3.22 -10.98 -7.92
C GLU A 349 4.50 -10.36 -8.49
N THR A 350 4.51 -9.05 -8.72
CA THR A 350 5.68 -8.28 -9.16
C THR A 350 6.81 -8.34 -8.12
N PHE A 351 6.45 -8.20 -6.85
CA PHE A 351 7.36 -8.26 -5.73
C PHE A 351 8.00 -9.65 -5.57
N GLN A 352 7.22 -10.72 -5.65
CA GLN A 352 7.72 -12.10 -5.62
C GLN A 352 8.68 -12.36 -6.78
N ASN A 353 8.26 -12.01 -8.00
CA ASN A 353 9.07 -12.18 -9.21
C ASN A 353 10.40 -11.44 -9.13
N PHE A 354 10.43 -10.25 -8.52
CA PHE A 354 11.67 -9.52 -8.31
C PHE A 354 12.66 -10.31 -7.45
N PHE A 355 12.25 -10.82 -6.30
CA PHE A 355 13.15 -11.55 -5.40
C PHE A 355 13.63 -12.88 -5.99
N TRP A 356 12.79 -13.58 -6.75
CA TRP A 356 13.20 -14.77 -7.48
C TRP A 356 14.20 -14.43 -8.59
N GLN A 357 13.96 -13.42 -9.40
CA GLN A 357 14.90 -12.98 -10.43
C GLN A 357 16.21 -12.50 -9.82
N LEU A 358 16.15 -11.76 -8.71
CA LEU A 358 17.35 -11.32 -8.00
C LEU A 358 18.21 -12.52 -7.55
N THR A 359 17.62 -13.58 -7.03
CA THR A 359 18.39 -14.78 -6.62
C THR A 359 18.87 -15.62 -7.80
N TRP A 360 18.19 -15.62 -8.93
CA TRP A 360 18.70 -16.24 -10.15
C TRP A 360 19.93 -15.50 -10.69
N ARG A 361 19.93 -14.16 -10.62
CA ARG A 361 21.03 -13.31 -11.08
C ARG A 361 22.17 -13.19 -10.07
N ALA A 362 21.84 -13.09 -8.80
CA ALA A 362 22.77 -12.96 -7.69
C ALA A 362 22.47 -14.05 -6.65
N PRO A 363 23.01 -15.26 -6.84
CA PRO A 363 22.68 -16.41 -5.98
C PRO A 363 23.09 -16.20 -4.52
N ASN A 364 24.08 -15.37 -4.25
CA ASN A 364 24.43 -14.90 -2.92
C ASN A 364 25.12 -13.52 -3.00
N LEU A 365 25.15 -12.78 -1.89
CA LEU A 365 25.67 -11.43 -1.82
C LEU A 365 26.67 -11.29 -0.67
N GLU A 366 27.69 -10.47 -0.88
CA GLU A 366 28.62 -10.05 0.18
C GLU A 366 27.89 -9.20 1.24
N LYS A 367 28.23 -9.39 2.50
CA LYS A 367 27.67 -8.58 3.59
C LYS A 367 28.07 -7.12 3.42
N GLY A 368 27.12 -6.22 3.65
CA GLY A 368 27.26 -4.79 3.41
C GLY A 368 26.74 -4.36 2.05
N THR A 369 26.22 -5.28 1.21
CA THR A 369 25.70 -4.95 -0.11
C THR A 369 24.47 -4.04 -0.03
N VAL A 370 24.49 -2.99 -0.86
CA VAL A 370 23.38 -2.06 -1.07
C VAL A 370 22.80 -2.26 -2.46
N ILE A 371 21.55 -2.62 -2.55
CA ILE A 371 20.80 -2.66 -3.81
C ILE A 371 20.31 -1.23 -4.11
N LEU A 372 20.91 -0.57 -5.07
CA LEU A 372 20.50 0.76 -5.53
C LEU A 372 19.50 0.65 -6.68
N THR A 373 18.39 1.34 -6.57
CA THR A 373 17.45 1.50 -7.68
C THR A 373 16.91 2.93 -7.72
N THR A 374 16.52 3.40 -8.89
CA THR A 374 15.92 4.72 -9.05
C THR A 374 14.42 4.69 -8.89
N ASP A 375 13.81 3.64 -9.42
CA ASP A 375 12.37 3.41 -9.41
C ASP A 375 12.08 1.91 -9.20
N PHE A 376 10.90 1.61 -8.70
CA PHE A 376 10.46 0.23 -8.50
C PHE A 376 8.98 0.09 -8.88
N PRO A 377 8.60 -0.92 -9.65
CA PRO A 377 7.27 -1.02 -10.26
C PRO A 377 6.19 -1.50 -9.28
N LEU A 378 6.15 -0.92 -8.10
CA LEU A 378 5.10 -1.14 -7.10
C LEU A 378 4.41 0.19 -6.80
N ARG A 379 3.10 0.15 -6.59
CA ARG A 379 2.32 1.34 -6.20
C ARG A 379 2.67 1.81 -4.79
N PHE A 380 2.99 0.87 -3.91
CA PHE A 380 3.18 1.12 -2.49
C PHE A 380 4.42 0.39 -2.01
N TYR A 381 5.49 1.12 -1.84
CA TYR A 381 6.76 0.58 -1.35
C TYR A 381 7.50 1.59 -0.46
N SER A 382 8.42 1.06 0.30
CA SER A 382 9.37 1.83 1.10
C SER A 382 10.66 1.04 1.22
N ASP A 383 11.75 1.69 1.61
CA ASP A 383 13.01 0.97 1.85
C ASP A 383 12.81 -0.21 2.81
N ASN A 384 11.98 -0.02 3.86
CA ASN A 384 11.71 -1.07 4.84
C ASN A 384 11.04 -2.29 4.20
N SER A 385 10.10 -2.08 3.29
CA SER A 385 9.32 -3.16 2.67
C SER A 385 10.15 -4.02 1.73
N LEU A 386 11.26 -3.52 1.23
CA LEU A 386 12.19 -4.23 0.35
C LEU A 386 13.46 -4.69 1.09
N THR A 387 13.95 -3.92 2.06
CA THR A 387 15.11 -4.29 2.87
C THR A 387 14.86 -5.53 3.74
N ALA A 388 13.66 -5.66 4.32
CA ALA A 388 13.35 -6.81 5.17
C ALA A 388 13.40 -8.13 4.40
N PRO A 389 12.69 -8.32 3.27
CA PRO A 389 12.77 -9.56 2.50
C PRO A 389 14.16 -9.80 1.88
N LEU A 390 14.92 -8.75 1.59
CA LEU A 390 16.30 -8.90 1.14
C LEU A 390 17.17 -9.59 2.22
N ASN A 391 17.05 -9.16 3.48
CA ASN A 391 17.75 -9.79 4.60
C ASN A 391 17.20 -11.19 4.92
N TRP A 392 15.90 -11.43 4.78
CA TRP A 392 15.33 -12.78 4.94
C TRP A 392 15.83 -13.75 3.88
N THR A 393 16.10 -13.27 2.67
CA THR A 393 16.62 -14.08 1.57
C THR A 393 18.10 -14.41 1.78
N TYR A 394 18.93 -13.41 2.06
CA TYR A 394 20.39 -13.59 2.05
C TYR A 394 21.01 -13.82 3.42
N ASP A 395 20.31 -13.46 4.51
CA ASP A 395 20.82 -13.58 5.89
C ASP A 395 19.73 -13.92 6.91
N ALA A 396 18.93 -14.93 6.61
CA ALA A 396 17.77 -15.36 7.43
C ALA A 396 18.14 -15.72 8.89
N GLU A 397 19.39 -16.06 9.14
CA GLU A 397 19.89 -16.46 10.47
C GLU A 397 20.33 -15.28 11.34
N ASN A 398 20.36 -14.06 10.81
CA ASN A 398 20.77 -12.88 11.57
C ASN A 398 19.80 -12.61 12.73
N ARG A 399 20.36 -12.52 13.94
CA ARG A 399 19.61 -12.21 15.17
C ARG A 399 20.08 -10.90 15.82
N THR A 400 20.93 -10.14 15.10
CA THR A 400 21.44 -8.84 15.58
C THR A 400 20.53 -7.70 15.13
N SER A 401 20.72 -6.52 15.69
CA SER A 401 20.05 -5.30 15.23
C SER A 401 20.69 -4.69 13.98
N GLN A 402 21.88 -5.14 13.57
CA GLN A 402 22.54 -4.70 12.37
C GLN A 402 22.05 -5.52 11.17
N LEU A 403 21.53 -4.86 10.15
CA LEU A 403 21.17 -5.47 8.88
C LEU A 403 22.41 -5.53 7.98
N HIS A 404 22.56 -6.63 7.26
CA HIS A 404 23.70 -6.83 6.36
C HIS A 404 23.41 -6.45 4.91
N PHE A 405 22.15 -6.22 4.55
CA PHE A 405 21.73 -5.83 3.21
C PHE A 405 20.75 -4.67 3.29
N LEU A 406 20.85 -3.75 2.35
CA LEU A 406 19.97 -2.59 2.25
C LEU A 406 19.41 -2.47 0.83
N PHE A 407 18.12 -2.21 0.74
CA PHE A 407 17.48 -1.73 -0.47
C PHE A 407 17.31 -0.21 -0.38
N TYR A 408 17.78 0.54 -1.39
CA TYR A 408 17.95 1.98 -1.27
C TYR A 408 17.47 2.72 -2.53
N TYR A 409 16.50 3.62 -2.37
CA TYR A 409 15.97 4.43 -3.47
C TYR A 409 16.80 5.68 -3.67
N THR A 410 17.56 5.75 -4.76
CA THR A 410 18.47 6.85 -5.05
C THR A 410 17.74 8.19 -5.12
N ASP A 411 16.64 8.29 -5.88
CA ASP A 411 15.87 9.53 -6.02
C ASP A 411 15.34 10.06 -4.67
N VAL A 412 14.73 9.20 -3.87
CA VAL A 412 14.19 9.57 -2.55
C VAL A 412 15.31 9.97 -1.58
N ARG A 413 16.46 9.32 -1.64
CA ARG A 413 17.56 9.53 -0.70
C ARG A 413 18.39 10.76 -1.03
N LEU A 414 18.61 11.05 -2.30
CA LEU A 414 19.21 12.30 -2.75
C LEU A 414 18.31 13.50 -2.40
N LYS A 415 17.01 13.43 -2.68
CA LYS A 415 16.04 14.49 -2.34
C LYS A 415 15.91 14.73 -0.85
N SER A 416 16.04 13.70 -0.01
CA SER A 416 15.99 13.82 1.45
C SER A 416 17.34 14.15 2.09
N GLN A 417 18.39 14.38 1.32
CA GLN A 417 19.76 14.65 1.77
C GLN A 417 20.32 13.56 2.72
N ARG A 418 19.89 12.32 2.56
CA ARG A 418 20.43 11.16 3.26
C ARG A 418 21.51 10.43 2.47
N LEU A 419 21.62 10.74 1.20
CA LEU A 419 22.71 10.40 0.31
C LEU A 419 23.18 11.71 -0.32
N ASP A 420 24.43 12.09 -0.12
CA ASP A 420 24.94 13.38 -0.56
C ASP A 420 25.12 13.44 -2.08
N SER A 421 25.57 12.34 -2.68
CA SER A 421 25.79 12.23 -4.12
C SER A 421 25.91 10.78 -4.59
N LEU A 422 25.76 10.55 -5.88
CA LEU A 422 26.07 9.28 -6.55
C LEU A 422 27.57 9.17 -6.86
N SER A 423 28.40 9.21 -5.84
CA SER A 423 29.85 9.05 -5.95
C SER A 423 30.36 7.88 -5.10
N LYS A 424 31.55 7.36 -5.46
CA LYS A 424 32.18 6.30 -4.68
C LYS A 424 32.59 6.80 -3.28
N ASN A 425 32.72 5.87 -2.35
CA ASN A 425 33.15 6.11 -0.96
C ASN A 425 32.18 6.96 -0.11
N GLN A 426 30.91 7.08 -0.49
CA GLN A 426 29.94 7.73 0.36
C GLN A 426 29.43 6.76 1.43
N PRO A 427 29.45 7.15 2.72
CA PRO A 427 28.89 6.33 3.78
C PRO A 427 27.35 6.27 3.65
N ILE A 428 26.79 5.10 3.85
CA ILE A 428 25.35 4.89 3.88
C ILE A 428 24.97 4.43 5.29
N GLN A 429 24.22 5.27 5.99
CA GLN A 429 23.67 4.96 7.31
C GLN A 429 22.15 5.05 7.26
N GLN A 430 21.49 3.92 7.46
CA GLN A 430 20.03 3.86 7.44
C GLN A 430 19.51 3.31 8.77
N PRO A 431 19.04 4.20 9.67
CA PRO A 431 18.38 3.76 10.90
C PRO A 431 16.93 3.35 10.60
N PHE A 432 16.54 2.21 11.12
CA PHE A 432 15.18 1.74 11.29
C PHE A 432 14.83 1.79 12.79
N ARG A 433 13.59 1.54 13.18
CA ARG A 433 13.19 1.68 14.61
C ARG A 433 14.02 0.83 15.56
N SER A 434 14.21 -0.45 15.23
CA SER A 434 14.94 -1.44 16.07
C SER A 434 16.15 -2.02 15.36
N PHE A 435 16.36 -1.63 14.12
CA PHE A 435 17.43 -2.12 13.26
C PHE A 435 18.16 -0.95 12.63
N TYR A 436 19.37 -1.18 12.18
CA TYR A 436 20.13 -0.21 11.41
C TYR A 436 21.00 -0.92 10.37
N PHE A 437 21.33 -0.20 9.33
CA PHE A 437 22.29 -0.62 8.29
C PHE A 437 23.42 0.41 8.24
N GLU A 438 24.64 -0.09 8.10
CA GLU A 438 25.83 0.70 7.82
C GLU A 438 26.60 0.06 6.67
N GLY A 439 26.94 0.86 5.67
CA GLY A 439 27.66 0.43 4.47
C GLY A 439 28.23 1.61 3.70
N ASN A 440 28.58 1.37 2.45
CA ASN A 440 29.22 2.35 1.59
C ASN A 440 28.75 2.18 0.14
N THR A 441 28.73 3.26 -0.64
CA THR A 441 28.38 3.23 -2.06
C THR A 441 29.28 2.32 -2.91
N ASN A 442 30.50 1.99 -2.48
CA ASN A 442 31.35 1.01 -3.17
C ASN A 442 30.83 -0.43 -3.09
N GLN A 443 29.91 -0.70 -2.16
CA GLN A 443 29.28 -2.00 -1.96
C GLN A 443 27.91 -2.07 -2.65
N SER A 444 27.69 -1.23 -3.67
CA SER A 444 26.39 -1.15 -4.32
C SER A 444 26.29 -2.07 -5.52
N LEU A 445 25.09 -2.60 -5.75
CA LEU A 445 24.63 -3.15 -7.01
C LEU A 445 23.50 -2.26 -7.52
N VAL A 446 23.66 -1.71 -8.71
CA VAL A 446 22.61 -0.92 -9.35
C VAL A 446 21.69 -1.85 -10.09
N VAL A 447 20.39 -1.80 -9.73
CA VAL A 447 19.40 -2.73 -10.24
C VAL A 447 18.26 -1.96 -10.87
N ARG A 448 17.85 -2.38 -12.05
CA ARG A 448 16.67 -1.92 -12.76
C ARG A 448 15.67 -3.06 -12.90
N TYR A 449 14.41 -2.80 -12.55
CA TYR A 449 13.35 -3.77 -12.71
C TYR A 449 12.11 -3.10 -13.32
N ALA A 450 11.83 -3.42 -14.57
CA ALA A 450 10.74 -2.81 -15.34
C ALA A 450 9.90 -3.89 -16.05
N PRO A 451 9.02 -4.62 -15.34
CA PRO A 451 8.14 -5.60 -15.96
C PRO A 451 7.31 -5.01 -17.13
N PRO A 452 7.08 -5.76 -18.20
CA PRO A 452 7.29 -7.20 -18.35
C PRO A 452 8.71 -7.63 -18.70
N GLY A 453 9.71 -6.72 -18.73
CA GLY A 453 11.11 -7.05 -18.88
C GLY A 453 11.69 -7.74 -17.64
N CYS A 454 12.87 -8.32 -17.81
CA CYS A 454 13.57 -8.99 -16.73
C CYS A 454 14.28 -7.98 -15.81
N LEU A 455 14.69 -8.44 -14.63
CA LEU A 455 15.57 -7.70 -13.75
C LEU A 455 16.93 -7.52 -14.45
N GLN A 456 17.53 -6.36 -14.29
CA GLN A 456 18.84 -6.07 -14.86
C GLN A 456 19.77 -5.54 -13.77
N VAL A 457 20.91 -6.17 -13.58
CA VAL A 457 22.01 -5.62 -12.81
C VAL A 457 22.85 -4.77 -13.77
N LEU A 458 22.80 -3.46 -13.57
CA LEU A 458 23.49 -2.52 -14.45
C LEU A 458 24.98 -2.49 -14.12
N ASP A 459 25.84 -2.82 -15.07
CA ASP A 459 27.29 -2.74 -14.93
C ASP A 459 27.92 -1.77 -15.95
N GLN A 460 29.16 -1.33 -15.71
CA GLN A 460 29.81 -0.31 -16.52
C GLN A 460 30.11 -0.75 -17.98
N GLU A 461 30.26 -2.05 -18.18
CA GLU A 461 30.58 -2.58 -19.52
C GLU A 461 29.34 -2.78 -20.36
N TYR A 462 28.23 -3.07 -19.70
CA TYR A 462 27.03 -3.60 -20.34
C TYR A 462 25.83 -2.67 -20.30
N ALA A 463 25.80 -1.73 -19.36
CA ALA A 463 24.70 -0.80 -19.21
C ALA A 463 25.14 0.62 -19.56
N ASN A 464 24.89 1.01 -20.77
CA ASN A 464 24.98 2.40 -21.20
C ASN A 464 23.75 2.79 -22.02
N SER A 465 23.61 4.06 -22.33
CA SER A 465 22.45 4.59 -23.06
C SER A 465 22.28 3.99 -24.47
N GLY A 466 23.35 3.44 -25.05
CA GLY A 466 23.27 2.74 -26.33
C GLY A 466 22.69 1.33 -26.19
N ILE A 467 22.99 0.62 -25.12
CA ILE A 467 22.50 -0.75 -24.87
C ILE A 467 21.07 -0.75 -24.33
N LEU A 468 20.78 0.16 -23.41
CA LEU A 468 19.48 0.26 -22.75
C LEU A 468 18.80 1.60 -23.11
N PRO A 469 18.02 1.65 -24.19
CA PRO A 469 17.51 2.89 -24.77
C PRO A 469 16.59 3.71 -23.85
N ASN A 470 16.12 3.14 -22.76
CA ASN A 470 15.19 3.79 -21.82
C ASN A 470 15.83 4.05 -20.44
N LEU A 471 17.15 4.13 -20.35
CA LEU A 471 17.83 4.54 -19.12
C LEU A 471 17.50 5.98 -18.79
N THR A 472 17.10 6.22 -17.54
CA THR A 472 17.00 7.58 -17.00
C THR A 472 18.39 8.13 -16.72
N GLN A 473 18.54 9.46 -16.67
CA GLN A 473 19.81 10.10 -16.31
C GLN A 473 20.29 9.63 -14.93
N LEU A 474 19.39 9.48 -13.98
CA LEU A 474 19.74 9.05 -12.63
C LEU A 474 20.23 7.59 -12.58
N GLU A 475 19.67 6.71 -13.41
CA GLU A 475 20.21 5.34 -13.58
C GLU A 475 21.60 5.37 -14.19
N ALA A 476 21.80 6.14 -15.26
CA ALA A 476 23.10 6.29 -15.89
C ALA A 476 24.17 6.83 -14.92
N ASP A 477 23.81 7.82 -14.11
CA ASP A 477 24.69 8.40 -13.08
C ASP A 477 25.02 7.39 -11.96
N ALA A 478 24.14 6.43 -11.69
CA ALA A 478 24.33 5.41 -10.67
C ALA A 478 25.21 4.23 -11.15
N ILE A 479 25.23 3.91 -12.45
CA ILE A 479 25.97 2.77 -13.00
C ILE A 479 27.44 2.69 -12.53
N PRO A 480 28.21 3.79 -12.41
CA PRO A 480 29.59 3.74 -11.92
C PRO A 480 29.75 3.21 -10.49
N LEU A 481 28.66 3.17 -9.70
CA LEU A 481 28.64 2.62 -8.36
C LEU A 481 28.41 1.10 -8.34
N SER A 482 27.94 0.52 -9.45
CA SER A 482 27.62 -0.90 -9.52
C SER A 482 28.89 -1.75 -9.45
N ASN A 483 28.97 -2.56 -8.42
CA ASN A 483 30.13 -3.41 -8.13
C ASN A 483 29.73 -4.88 -8.18
N LEU A 484 29.99 -5.54 -9.31
CA LEU A 484 29.63 -6.95 -9.52
C LEU A 484 30.38 -7.91 -8.57
N SER A 485 31.49 -7.48 -7.91
CA SER A 485 32.16 -8.31 -6.91
C SER A 485 31.32 -8.53 -5.65
N GLN A 486 30.23 -7.78 -5.46
CA GLN A 486 29.26 -8.03 -4.40
C GLN A 486 28.44 -9.31 -4.65
N ILE A 487 28.43 -9.85 -5.86
CA ILE A 487 27.75 -11.10 -6.20
C ILE A 487 28.70 -12.27 -5.95
N ILE A 488 28.38 -13.10 -4.96
CA ILE A 488 29.07 -14.36 -4.72
C ILE A 488 28.52 -15.38 -5.72
N THR A 489 29.40 -15.83 -6.60
CA THR A 489 29.02 -16.68 -7.72
C THR A 489 29.17 -18.18 -7.45
N ASP A 490 29.58 -18.56 -6.25
CA ASP A 490 29.71 -19.96 -5.85
C ASP A 490 28.34 -20.63 -5.71
N SER A 491 28.17 -21.78 -6.38
CA SER A 491 26.92 -22.53 -6.38
C SER A 491 26.54 -23.11 -5.03
N ASP A 492 27.57 -23.44 -4.20
CA ASP A 492 27.33 -24.10 -2.91
C ASP A 492 26.76 -23.14 -1.85
N SER A 493 26.84 -21.85 -2.09
CA SER A 493 26.34 -20.81 -1.20
C SER A 493 25.00 -20.18 -1.67
N SER A 494 24.36 -20.73 -2.68
CA SER A 494 23.13 -20.16 -3.25
C SER A 494 22.03 -20.00 -2.19
N LYS A 495 21.43 -18.82 -2.16
CA LYS A 495 20.31 -18.46 -1.29
C LYS A 495 19.01 -18.45 -2.09
N MET A 496 17.90 -18.73 -1.41
CA MET A 496 16.57 -18.69 -2.00
C MET A 496 15.64 -17.82 -1.16
N PRO A 497 14.68 -17.16 -1.79
CA PRO A 497 13.65 -16.44 -1.06
C PRO A 497 12.90 -17.38 -0.10
N PRO A 498 12.53 -16.93 1.12
CA PRO A 498 11.77 -17.76 2.04
C PRO A 498 10.39 -18.09 1.48
N THR A 499 10.13 -19.37 1.21
CA THR A 499 8.91 -19.83 0.54
C THR A 499 7.64 -19.53 1.33
N ASP A 500 7.70 -19.56 2.65
CA ASP A 500 6.58 -19.20 3.53
C ASP A 500 6.09 -17.75 3.34
N LEU A 501 6.97 -16.85 2.88
CA LEU A 501 6.67 -15.43 2.71
C LEU A 501 6.57 -15.04 1.25
N LEU A 502 7.49 -15.51 0.41
CA LEU A 502 7.61 -15.09 -0.99
C LEU A 502 7.09 -16.14 -1.97
N GLY A 503 6.51 -17.24 -1.45
CA GLY A 503 5.99 -18.31 -2.27
C GLY A 503 7.07 -19.22 -2.85
N GLU A 504 6.64 -20.29 -3.48
CA GLU A 504 7.53 -21.23 -4.18
C GLU A 504 8.13 -20.59 -5.44
N GLU A 505 9.22 -21.18 -5.92
CA GLU A 505 9.87 -20.76 -7.16
C GLU A 505 8.87 -20.80 -8.32
N PRO A 506 8.69 -19.68 -9.04
CA PRO A 506 7.75 -19.64 -10.14
C PRO A 506 8.26 -20.49 -11.32
N LEU A 507 7.34 -20.88 -12.21
CA LEU A 507 7.71 -21.58 -13.43
C LEU A 507 8.76 -20.75 -14.20
N HIS A 508 9.81 -21.43 -14.66
CA HIS A 508 10.92 -20.80 -15.37
C HIS A 508 10.42 -20.18 -16.67
N SER A 509 10.26 -18.85 -16.65
CA SER A 509 9.98 -18.01 -17.81
C SER A 509 11.26 -17.62 -18.52
N TRP A 510 11.17 -16.79 -19.58
CA TRP A 510 12.34 -16.22 -20.24
C TRP A 510 13.32 -15.58 -19.24
N CYS A 511 12.82 -14.83 -18.25
CA CYS A 511 13.69 -14.14 -17.30
C CYS A 511 14.57 -15.07 -16.46
N TYR A 512 14.15 -16.31 -16.19
CA TYR A 512 15.03 -17.28 -15.54
C TYR A 512 16.28 -17.55 -16.40
N TYR A 513 16.09 -17.78 -17.68
CA TYR A 513 17.20 -18.08 -18.62
C TYR A 513 18.09 -16.86 -18.82
N PHE A 514 17.50 -15.69 -18.93
CA PHE A 514 18.22 -14.43 -19.03
C PHE A 514 19.09 -14.16 -17.79
N GLU A 515 18.53 -14.25 -16.58
CA GLU A 515 19.27 -13.99 -15.34
C GLU A 515 20.42 -14.98 -15.14
N LYS A 516 20.20 -16.24 -15.44
CA LYS A 516 21.26 -17.27 -15.40
C LYS A 516 22.33 -17.03 -16.48
N ALA A 517 21.94 -16.62 -17.68
CA ALA A 517 22.86 -16.31 -18.77
C ALA A 517 23.70 -15.06 -18.43
N ASP A 518 23.08 -14.02 -17.85
CA ASP A 518 23.84 -12.82 -17.47
C ASP A 518 24.81 -13.10 -16.29
N LEU A 519 24.45 -13.98 -15.35
CA LEU A 519 25.37 -14.47 -14.32
C LEU A 519 26.53 -15.28 -14.94
N ALA A 520 26.22 -16.16 -15.89
CA ALA A 520 27.25 -16.94 -16.61
C ALA A 520 28.19 -16.02 -17.43
N ARG A 521 27.64 -14.96 -18.05
CA ARG A 521 28.43 -13.91 -18.74
C ARG A 521 29.44 -13.25 -17.79
N GLN A 522 29.02 -12.90 -16.59
CA GLN A 522 29.92 -12.34 -15.57
C GLN A 522 31.09 -13.28 -15.22
N ARG A 523 30.86 -14.61 -15.32
CA ARG A 523 31.89 -15.66 -15.10
C ARG A 523 32.67 -15.99 -16.38
N LYS A 524 32.32 -15.42 -17.51
CA LYS A 524 32.80 -15.78 -18.85
C LYS A 524 32.50 -17.26 -19.21
N ASP A 525 31.42 -17.82 -18.66
CA ASP A 525 30.99 -19.20 -18.94
C ASP A 525 30.05 -19.25 -20.15
N TRP A 526 30.62 -19.06 -21.32
CA TRP A 526 29.90 -18.99 -22.59
C TRP A 526 29.19 -20.30 -22.94
N LYS A 527 29.77 -21.42 -22.53
CA LYS A 527 29.16 -22.74 -22.77
C LYS A 527 27.80 -22.88 -22.03
N SER A 528 27.74 -22.48 -20.78
CA SER A 528 26.49 -22.50 -20.01
C SER A 528 25.42 -21.58 -20.62
N ILE A 529 25.83 -20.43 -21.18
CA ILE A 529 24.88 -19.54 -21.86
C ILE A 529 24.26 -20.22 -23.08
N LEU A 530 25.06 -20.91 -23.90
CA LEU A 530 24.55 -21.63 -25.07
C LEU A 530 23.58 -22.78 -24.68
N GLN A 531 23.85 -23.48 -23.57
CA GLN A 531 22.93 -24.50 -23.06
C GLN A 531 21.60 -23.87 -22.62
N LEU A 532 21.64 -22.75 -21.93
CA LEU A 532 20.45 -21.99 -21.53
C LEU A 532 19.64 -21.50 -22.74
N ALA A 533 20.34 -21.08 -23.82
CA ALA A 533 19.69 -20.68 -25.07
C ALA A 533 18.87 -21.84 -25.68
N GLU A 534 19.48 -23.01 -25.79
CA GLU A 534 18.83 -24.20 -26.35
C GLU A 534 17.66 -24.67 -25.47
N GLU A 535 17.81 -24.62 -24.14
CA GLU A 535 16.72 -24.96 -23.22
C GLU A 535 15.53 -24.00 -23.35
N ALA A 536 15.80 -22.67 -23.42
CA ALA A 536 14.77 -21.66 -23.59
C ALA A 536 14.03 -21.83 -24.93
N LYS A 537 14.79 -22.08 -26.00
CA LYS A 537 14.25 -22.35 -27.34
C LYS A 537 13.39 -23.61 -27.37
N GLY A 538 13.85 -24.70 -26.71
CA GLY A 538 13.09 -25.95 -26.60
C GLY A 538 11.76 -25.79 -25.86
N LYS A 539 11.63 -24.78 -25.01
CA LYS A 539 10.39 -24.42 -24.30
C LYS A 539 9.57 -23.33 -24.99
N ASN A 540 9.96 -22.88 -26.18
CA ASN A 540 9.33 -21.77 -26.92
C ASN A 540 9.28 -20.47 -26.09
N LEU A 541 10.35 -20.14 -25.37
CA LEU A 541 10.46 -18.93 -24.58
C LEU A 541 11.28 -17.88 -25.33
N TRP A 542 10.79 -16.65 -25.33
CA TRP A 542 11.38 -15.51 -26.05
C TRP A 542 11.38 -14.26 -25.19
N PRO A 543 12.36 -13.36 -25.36
CA PRO A 543 12.41 -12.10 -24.64
C PRO A 543 11.26 -11.17 -25.04
N ARG A 544 10.84 -10.36 -24.10
CA ARG A 544 9.95 -9.21 -24.35
C ARG A 544 10.72 -7.93 -24.65
N ASN A 545 11.97 -7.85 -24.19
CA ASN A 545 12.91 -6.79 -24.50
C ASN A 545 14.05 -7.36 -25.35
N SER A 546 14.34 -6.76 -26.49
CA SER A 546 15.41 -7.25 -27.37
C SER A 546 16.81 -7.13 -26.75
N SER A 547 17.01 -6.24 -25.77
CA SER A 547 18.26 -6.19 -25.01
C SER A 547 18.58 -7.49 -24.26
N ASP A 548 17.58 -8.28 -23.92
CA ASP A 548 17.78 -9.53 -23.20
C ASP A 548 18.45 -10.61 -24.07
N TRP A 549 18.56 -10.41 -25.39
CA TRP A 549 19.34 -11.26 -26.27
C TRP A 549 20.86 -11.07 -26.15
N LEU A 550 21.32 -9.95 -25.64
CA LEU A 550 22.75 -9.57 -25.70
C LEU A 550 23.70 -10.61 -25.06
N PRO A 551 23.45 -11.23 -23.92
CA PRO A 551 24.31 -12.29 -23.38
C PRO A 551 24.45 -13.50 -24.33
N PHE A 552 23.36 -13.84 -25.00
CA PHE A 552 23.29 -14.99 -25.93
C PHE A 552 24.01 -14.65 -27.25
N ILE A 553 23.80 -13.48 -27.80
CA ILE A 553 24.50 -12.98 -28.99
C ILE A 553 26.02 -13.02 -28.75
N GLU A 554 26.48 -12.50 -27.60
CA GLU A 554 27.91 -12.52 -27.25
C GLU A 554 28.44 -13.95 -27.13
N ALA A 555 27.68 -14.86 -26.51
CA ALA A 555 28.09 -16.25 -26.39
C ALA A 555 28.20 -16.97 -27.73
N TYR A 556 27.27 -16.77 -28.66
CA TYR A 556 27.35 -17.34 -30.02
C TYR A 556 28.55 -16.78 -30.79
N ILE A 557 28.81 -15.46 -30.73
CA ILE A 557 29.99 -14.83 -31.36
C ILE A 557 31.27 -15.45 -30.81
N ARG A 558 31.42 -15.54 -29.50
CA ARG A 558 32.62 -16.10 -28.86
C ARG A 558 32.86 -17.57 -29.14
N SER A 559 31.79 -18.28 -29.47
CA SER A 559 31.83 -19.70 -29.87
C SER A 559 31.96 -19.89 -31.39
N ALA A 560 32.18 -18.80 -32.14
CA ALA A 560 32.29 -18.77 -33.61
C ALA A 560 31.02 -19.27 -34.34
N ASP A 561 29.86 -19.23 -33.69
CA ASP A 561 28.55 -19.55 -34.27
C ASP A 561 27.87 -18.27 -34.76
N PHE A 562 28.31 -17.77 -35.88
CA PHE A 562 27.85 -16.49 -36.43
C PHE A 562 26.49 -16.57 -37.09
N GLU A 563 26.01 -17.76 -37.47
CA GLU A 563 24.69 -17.97 -38.04
C GLU A 563 23.60 -17.72 -36.97
N ASN A 564 23.75 -18.35 -35.81
CA ASN A 564 22.83 -18.13 -34.70
C ASN A 564 22.97 -16.70 -34.13
N ALA A 565 24.18 -16.15 -34.02
CA ALA A 565 24.39 -14.77 -33.62
C ALA A 565 23.63 -13.79 -34.51
N LYS A 566 23.74 -13.93 -35.85
CA LYS A 566 23.05 -13.07 -36.83
C LYS A 566 21.54 -13.20 -36.71
N SER A 567 21.02 -14.40 -36.56
CA SER A 567 19.57 -14.63 -36.34
C SER A 567 19.03 -13.89 -35.11
N LEU A 568 19.76 -13.90 -33.99
CA LEU A 568 19.35 -13.16 -32.79
C LEU A 568 19.52 -11.65 -32.93
N ILE A 569 20.51 -11.17 -33.67
CA ILE A 569 20.66 -9.76 -33.99
C ILE A 569 19.46 -9.29 -34.83
N ASP A 570 19.12 -10.02 -35.89
CA ASP A 570 17.98 -9.70 -36.74
C ASP A 570 16.66 -9.68 -35.94
N ASP A 571 16.47 -10.63 -35.01
CA ASP A 571 15.34 -10.64 -34.11
C ASP A 571 15.33 -9.41 -33.16
N SER A 572 16.50 -9.00 -32.68
CA SER A 572 16.65 -7.84 -31.81
C SER A 572 16.34 -6.53 -32.54
N LEU A 573 16.70 -6.45 -33.82
CA LEU A 573 16.54 -5.26 -34.68
C LEU A 573 15.12 -5.10 -35.24
N LYS A 574 14.19 -6.00 -34.96
CA LYS A 574 12.75 -5.78 -35.21
C LYS A 574 12.23 -4.53 -34.49
N ASP A 575 12.91 -4.11 -33.44
CA ASP A 575 12.69 -2.82 -32.77
C ASP A 575 13.97 -1.97 -32.90
N GLU A 576 13.94 -1.01 -33.81
CA GLU A 576 15.09 -0.17 -34.19
C GLU A 576 15.76 0.56 -33.04
N LYS A 577 15.06 0.76 -31.93
CA LYS A 577 15.65 1.42 -30.74
C LYS A 577 16.83 0.65 -30.12
N TYR A 578 16.95 -0.66 -30.39
CA TYR A 578 18.06 -1.49 -29.89
C TYR A 578 19.29 -1.51 -30.81
N PHE A 579 19.20 -0.90 -31.99
CA PHE A 579 20.30 -0.83 -32.95
C PHE A 579 21.62 -0.26 -32.34
N PRO A 580 21.59 0.87 -31.60
CA PRO A 580 22.82 1.39 -31.00
C PRO A 580 23.46 0.41 -30.01
N GLY A 581 22.64 -0.35 -29.26
CA GLY A 581 23.13 -1.33 -28.30
C GLY A 581 23.78 -2.55 -28.94
N ILE A 582 23.23 -3.04 -30.04
CA ILE A 582 23.85 -4.12 -30.83
C ILE A 582 25.21 -3.67 -31.37
N CYS A 583 25.25 -2.52 -32.02
CA CYS A 583 26.52 -1.98 -32.57
C CYS A 583 27.55 -1.75 -31.47
N TYR A 584 27.19 -1.14 -30.37
CA TYR A 584 28.09 -0.98 -29.23
C TYR A 584 28.61 -2.32 -28.72
N SER A 585 27.77 -3.34 -28.63
CA SER A 585 28.18 -4.67 -28.18
C SER A 585 29.13 -5.34 -29.14
N LEU A 586 28.90 -5.27 -30.46
CA LEU A 586 29.80 -5.79 -31.47
C LEU A 586 31.17 -5.12 -31.38
N ILE A 587 31.22 -3.77 -31.35
CA ILE A 587 32.45 -2.99 -31.22
C ILE A 587 33.19 -3.32 -29.91
N ARG A 588 32.47 -3.51 -28.80
CA ARG A 588 33.08 -3.90 -27.53
C ARG A 588 33.71 -5.29 -27.61
N ILE A 589 33.00 -6.27 -28.18
CA ILE A 589 33.46 -7.65 -28.30
C ILE A 589 34.68 -7.71 -29.25
N SER A 590 34.69 -6.95 -30.36
CA SER A 590 35.79 -6.93 -31.31
C SER A 590 37.14 -6.42 -30.72
N LYS A 591 37.04 -5.58 -29.67
CA LYS A 591 38.21 -5.05 -28.94
C LYS A 591 38.77 -6.04 -27.91
N ASP A 592 38.09 -7.13 -27.59
CA ASP A 592 38.57 -8.10 -26.62
C ASP A 592 39.83 -8.81 -27.09
N THR A 593 40.88 -8.76 -26.28
CA THR A 593 42.19 -9.33 -26.60
C THR A 593 42.21 -10.87 -26.55
N GLU A 594 41.27 -11.48 -25.86
CA GLU A 594 41.19 -12.94 -25.72
C GLU A 594 40.67 -13.64 -27.00
N LEU A 595 40.05 -12.89 -27.93
CA LEU A 595 39.50 -13.45 -29.17
C LEU A 595 40.52 -13.67 -30.27
N SER A 596 40.38 -14.75 -31.02
CA SER A 596 41.21 -15.04 -32.20
C SER A 596 41.01 -14.00 -33.31
N GLY A 597 42.07 -13.80 -34.14
CA GLY A 597 41.98 -12.87 -35.26
C GLY A 597 40.85 -13.21 -36.25
N GLN A 598 40.56 -14.50 -36.44
CA GLN A 598 39.49 -14.96 -37.32
C GLN A 598 38.09 -14.54 -36.81
N ILE A 599 37.86 -14.69 -35.52
CA ILE A 599 36.58 -14.25 -34.88
C ILE A 599 36.44 -12.73 -35.00
N LYS A 600 37.54 -11.98 -34.75
CA LYS A 600 37.51 -10.50 -34.87
C LYS A 600 37.17 -10.04 -36.29
N GLU A 601 37.68 -10.74 -37.31
CA GLU A 601 37.40 -10.40 -38.71
C GLU A 601 35.91 -10.65 -39.04
N GLN A 602 35.34 -11.74 -38.55
CA GLN A 602 33.90 -12.01 -38.73
C GLN A 602 33.01 -11.01 -37.98
N ILE A 603 33.43 -10.53 -36.78
CA ILE A 603 32.72 -9.45 -36.06
C ILE A 603 32.76 -8.16 -36.89
N ARG A 604 33.91 -7.78 -37.47
CA ARG A 604 34.00 -6.60 -38.35
C ARG A 604 33.10 -6.71 -39.57
N GLN A 605 32.93 -7.93 -40.09
CA GLN A 605 31.99 -8.17 -41.18
C GLN A 605 30.54 -7.96 -40.72
N LEU A 606 30.18 -8.41 -39.52
CA LEU A 606 28.85 -8.10 -38.91
C LEU A 606 28.69 -6.60 -38.68
N GLU A 607 29.70 -5.90 -38.14
CA GLU A 607 29.68 -4.45 -37.98
C GLU A 607 29.41 -3.72 -39.31
N ALA A 608 30.03 -4.21 -40.41
CA ALA A 608 29.81 -3.68 -41.75
C ALA A 608 28.40 -4.02 -42.29
N ASP A 609 27.94 -5.28 -42.13
CA ASP A 609 26.62 -5.74 -42.56
C ASP A 609 25.51 -4.91 -41.96
N TYR A 610 25.66 -4.51 -40.68
CA TYR A 610 24.68 -3.71 -39.96
C TYR A 610 25.01 -2.20 -39.95
N ASN A 611 25.99 -1.73 -40.71
CA ASN A 611 26.41 -0.32 -40.76
C ASN A 611 26.70 0.29 -39.39
N CYS A 612 27.33 -0.47 -38.49
CA CYS A 612 27.78 0.04 -37.20
C CYS A 612 28.94 1.04 -37.43
N GLN A 613 28.70 2.31 -37.12
CA GLN A 613 29.74 3.35 -37.24
C GLN A 613 30.61 3.34 -35.97
N HIS A 614 31.91 3.46 -36.13
CA HIS A 614 32.90 3.54 -35.05
C HIS A 614 32.90 4.90 -34.36
#